data_d19b5ccd7abb83b66982253c9daf3cf9
#
_entry.id   d19b5ccd7abb83b66982253c9daf3cf9
#
_cell.length_a   1.000
_cell.length_b   1.000
_cell.length_c   1.000
_cell.angle_alpha   90.00
_cell.angle_beta   90.00
_cell.angle_gamma   90.00
#
_symmetry.space_group_name_H-M   'P 1'
#
loop_
_entity.id
_entity.type
_entity.pdbx_description
1 polymer ?
#
loop_
_entity_poly.entity_id
_entity_poly.type
_entity_poly.pdbx_seq_one_letter_code
_entity_poly.pdbx_strand_id
1 'polypeptide(L)'
;MTVSTTLSSSEPLTVLVSTRAVLTQPDDSLILSPATISVSPSTGKIISVVSEVLPPSSFPPSTTYVDHGSKLLLPGLVDAHVHLNEPGRTEWEGFATGTRAAASGGVTTVIDMPLNAIPPTTTVQGFKEKLAASQGQCWVDVGFYGGVIPGNADQLVPLVEMGVRGFKGFLIESGVDEFPAISSHDIEHAMRALAGRPTTLMFHAEMIPPISDSVGDAVQASEPPLAPTGQLTAYDTFLDSRPPVFETCAVEEILSLAHLAPQLHLHIVHLSATECIPILKQARKNGVNITAETCFHYLGLAAEDVEDGDTRHKCCPPIRSRINQDGLWEELCADPKDSVIKTIVSDHSPCTPELKLLPGHLQHRPAVVADVGGPLMHSDSGVDVTMPGEAKAKADTGAGDFFAAWGGISSVGLGLPILHTTARAGNKALSILDVVRLCSQATAAQVGLSHRKGGLKAGLDADVCVFDDAEEWTLGCGGMHWKNRCSPWEGKRFTGRVRETWLRGRKVYELGAGEGGFVGGGPVGQAIIEKRTV
;
A
#
# COMPACT_ATOMS: atom_id res chain seq x y z
N MET A 1 23.33 32.07 -18.03
CA MET A 1 23.74 32.87 -16.87
C MET A 1 23.81 31.95 -15.67
N THR A 2 25.04 31.61 -15.26
CA THR A 2 25.33 30.74 -14.12
C THR A 2 25.02 31.53 -12.85
N VAL A 3 23.95 31.18 -12.17
CA VAL A 3 23.68 31.70 -10.82
C VAL A 3 24.55 30.90 -9.86
N SER A 4 25.70 31.45 -9.53
CA SER A 4 26.56 30.98 -8.44
C SER A 4 25.90 31.42 -7.12
N THR A 5 25.05 30.58 -6.54
CA THR A 5 24.64 30.71 -5.15
C THR A 5 25.77 30.20 -4.26
N THR A 6 26.58 31.09 -3.75
CA THR A 6 27.51 30.82 -2.67
C THR A 6 26.72 30.35 -1.44
N LEU A 7 26.75 29.05 -1.18
CA LEU A 7 26.30 28.46 0.07
C LEU A 7 27.24 28.91 1.20
N SER A 8 26.85 29.92 1.95
CA SER A 8 27.44 30.26 3.24
C SER A 8 26.65 29.57 4.34
N SER A 9 26.77 28.25 4.50
CA SER A 9 26.37 27.59 5.72
C SER A 9 27.47 26.64 6.17
N SER A 10 27.87 26.78 7.41
CA SER A 10 28.83 25.92 8.10
C SER A 10 28.23 24.56 8.47
N GLU A 11 27.07 24.22 7.96
CA GLU A 11 26.37 22.97 8.26
C GLU A 11 26.98 21.82 7.44
N PRO A 12 27.33 20.70 8.06
CA PRO A 12 27.79 19.52 7.34
C PRO A 12 26.67 19.00 6.42
N LEU A 13 27.01 18.70 5.16
CA LEU A 13 26.06 18.16 4.19
C LEU A 13 26.08 16.63 4.19
N THR A 14 24.97 16.01 3.77
CA THR A 14 24.97 14.62 3.28
C THR A 14 24.87 14.66 1.76
N VAL A 15 25.79 13.95 1.09
CA VAL A 15 25.82 13.86 -0.37
C VAL A 15 25.70 12.40 -0.77
N LEU A 16 24.68 12.10 -1.58
CA LEU A 16 24.44 10.77 -2.15
C LEU A 16 24.76 10.83 -3.64
N VAL A 17 25.58 9.90 -4.13
CA VAL A 17 25.92 9.84 -5.55
C VAL A 17 25.69 8.45 -6.12
N SER A 18 25.33 8.41 -7.40
CA SER A 18 25.28 7.19 -8.19
C SER A 18 25.45 7.52 -9.67
N THR A 19 25.93 6.55 -10.45
CA THR A 19 25.93 6.65 -11.91
C THR A 19 24.53 6.45 -12.52
N ARG A 20 23.53 6.08 -11.69
CA ARG A 20 22.15 5.80 -12.12
C ARG A 20 21.14 6.31 -11.09
N ALA A 21 20.45 7.38 -11.38
CA ALA A 21 19.38 7.92 -10.53
C ALA A 21 18.17 8.33 -11.36
N VAL A 22 16.98 8.14 -10.83
CA VAL A 22 15.74 8.65 -11.45
C VAL A 22 15.47 10.03 -10.86
N LEU A 23 15.70 11.05 -11.66
CA LEU A 23 15.59 12.46 -11.26
C LEU A 23 14.29 13.07 -11.77
N THR A 24 13.71 13.95 -10.96
CA THR A 24 12.51 14.74 -11.33
C THR A 24 12.97 16.09 -11.86
N GLN A 25 12.61 16.37 -13.11
CA GLN A 25 12.89 17.62 -13.80
C GLN A 25 12.00 18.77 -13.30
N PRO A 26 12.30 20.05 -13.63
CA PRO A 26 11.44 21.18 -13.27
C PRO A 26 9.98 21.08 -13.76
N ASP A 27 9.76 20.43 -14.89
CA ASP A 27 8.43 20.16 -15.51
C ASP A 27 7.78 18.87 -15.01
N ASP A 28 8.33 18.28 -13.93
CA ASP A 28 7.94 17.03 -13.31
C ASP A 28 8.11 15.76 -14.17
N SER A 29 8.75 15.86 -15.33
CA SER A 29 9.18 14.69 -16.10
C SER A 29 10.32 13.95 -15.37
N LEU A 30 10.45 12.65 -15.67
CA LEU A 30 11.46 11.79 -15.05
C LEU A 30 12.57 11.46 -16.05
N ILE A 31 13.82 11.49 -15.59
CA ILE A 31 14.98 11.07 -16.38
C ILE A 31 15.84 10.09 -15.57
N LEU A 32 16.48 9.15 -16.28
CA LEU A 32 17.54 8.32 -15.72
C LEU A 32 18.90 8.94 -16.08
N SER A 33 19.68 9.32 -15.06
CA SER A 33 20.94 10.04 -15.22
C SER A 33 21.92 9.70 -14.10
N PRO A 34 23.23 9.86 -14.26
CA PRO A 34 24.14 10.00 -13.12
C PRO A 34 23.66 11.14 -12.21
N ALA A 35 23.92 11.06 -10.92
CA ALA A 35 23.48 12.11 -10.01
C ALA A 35 24.41 12.32 -8.81
N THR A 36 24.44 13.59 -8.38
CA THR A 36 24.88 14.03 -7.07
C THR A 36 23.74 14.75 -6.39
N ILE A 37 23.28 14.22 -5.26
CA ILE A 37 22.15 14.74 -4.48
C ILE A 37 22.70 15.27 -3.16
N SER A 38 22.61 16.59 -2.96
CA SER A 38 23.02 17.24 -1.70
C SER A 38 21.81 17.43 -0.79
N VAL A 39 21.96 17.04 0.46
CA VAL A 39 20.88 17.02 1.46
C VAL A 39 21.32 17.83 2.68
N SER A 40 20.41 18.65 3.22
CA SER A 40 20.56 19.32 4.52
C SER A 40 20.17 18.36 5.64
N PRO A 41 21.08 17.95 6.52
CA PRO A 41 20.73 17.10 7.66
C PRO A 41 19.78 17.75 8.66
N SER A 42 19.80 19.09 8.80
CA SER A 42 18.94 19.81 9.73
C SER A 42 17.48 19.88 9.27
N THR A 43 17.26 20.05 7.95
CA THR A 43 15.91 20.17 7.39
C THR A 43 15.38 18.86 6.81
N GLY A 44 16.27 17.92 6.49
CA GLY A 44 15.92 16.69 5.78
C GLY A 44 15.53 16.90 4.32
N LYS A 45 15.84 18.09 3.75
CA LYS A 45 15.48 18.46 2.38
C LYS A 45 16.62 18.27 1.40
N ILE A 46 16.27 17.96 0.16
CA ILE A 46 17.19 18.03 -0.98
C ILE A 46 17.50 19.50 -1.26
N ILE A 47 18.77 19.87 -1.19
CA ILE A 47 19.24 21.24 -1.47
C ILE A 47 19.50 21.41 -2.95
N SER A 48 20.19 20.43 -3.55
CA SER A 48 20.53 20.46 -4.96
C SER A 48 20.58 19.06 -5.56
N VAL A 49 20.34 18.98 -6.84
CA VAL A 49 20.49 17.78 -7.67
C VAL A 49 21.31 18.18 -8.89
N VAL A 50 22.40 17.47 -9.13
CA VAL A 50 23.28 17.67 -10.30
C VAL A 50 23.32 16.37 -11.10
N SER A 51 23.08 16.44 -12.41
CA SER A 51 22.99 15.27 -13.31
C SER A 51 24.37 14.70 -13.71
N GLU A 52 25.30 14.65 -12.74
CA GLU A 52 26.65 14.06 -12.87
C GLU A 52 27.15 13.61 -11.49
N VAL A 53 28.14 12.73 -11.45
CA VAL A 53 28.81 12.32 -10.22
C VAL A 53 29.95 13.27 -9.94
N LEU A 54 29.80 14.15 -8.96
CA LEU A 54 30.84 15.04 -8.48
C LEU A 54 31.75 14.29 -7.48
N PRO A 55 33.09 14.46 -7.56
CA PRO A 55 34.00 13.80 -6.64
C PRO A 55 33.90 14.39 -5.22
N PRO A 56 34.35 13.66 -4.16
CA PRO A 56 34.34 14.15 -2.78
C PRO A 56 35.06 15.48 -2.59
N SER A 57 36.11 15.75 -3.41
CA SER A 57 36.87 17.01 -3.38
C SER A 57 36.04 18.25 -3.76
N SER A 58 34.88 18.08 -4.34
CA SER A 58 33.94 19.17 -4.66
C SER A 58 33.17 19.69 -3.45
N PHE A 59 33.31 19.06 -2.30
CA PHE A 59 32.55 19.34 -1.09
C PHE A 59 33.46 19.66 0.10
N PRO A 60 32.97 20.38 1.11
CA PRO A 60 33.68 20.60 2.36
C PRO A 60 34.11 19.29 3.04
N PRO A 61 35.24 19.24 3.74
CA PRO A 61 35.71 18.02 4.43
C PRO A 61 34.75 17.46 5.49
N SER A 62 33.83 18.28 5.99
CA SER A 62 32.79 17.88 6.96
C SER A 62 31.58 17.18 6.33
N THR A 63 31.56 17.03 5.00
CA THR A 63 30.47 16.41 4.26
C THR A 63 30.45 14.90 4.44
N THR A 64 29.31 14.34 4.78
CA THR A 64 29.09 12.89 4.69
C THR A 64 28.83 12.53 3.22
N TYR A 65 29.84 11.94 2.58
CA TYR A 65 29.75 11.56 1.16
C TYR A 65 29.54 10.04 1.04
N VAL A 66 28.47 9.63 0.35
CA VAL A 66 28.10 8.23 0.15
C VAL A 66 28.00 7.94 -1.34
N ASP A 67 28.87 7.05 -1.83
CA ASP A 67 28.87 6.60 -3.22
C ASP A 67 28.20 5.22 -3.35
N HIS A 68 27.09 5.20 -4.09
CA HIS A 68 26.32 3.99 -4.35
C HIS A 68 26.75 3.26 -5.65
N GLY A 69 27.77 3.76 -6.34
CA GLY A 69 28.30 3.16 -7.56
C GLY A 69 27.26 3.10 -8.68
N SER A 70 26.91 1.89 -9.11
CA SER A 70 25.91 1.66 -10.18
C SER A 70 24.52 1.30 -9.68
N LYS A 71 24.26 1.31 -8.35
CA LYS A 71 22.94 1.06 -7.82
C LYS A 71 21.99 2.21 -8.16
N LEU A 72 20.75 1.88 -8.42
CA LEU A 72 19.72 2.89 -8.72
C LEU A 72 19.39 3.71 -7.46
N LEU A 73 19.47 5.04 -7.59
CA LEU A 73 18.86 5.96 -6.64
C LEU A 73 17.47 6.32 -7.16
N LEU A 74 16.44 5.92 -6.41
CA LEU A 74 15.04 6.21 -6.71
C LEU A 74 14.48 7.14 -5.65
N PRO A 75 13.47 7.97 -5.96
CA PRO A 75 12.65 8.58 -4.92
C PRO A 75 12.10 7.50 -3.99
N GLY A 76 12.00 7.80 -2.71
CA GLY A 76 11.29 6.93 -1.79
C GLY A 76 9.88 6.63 -2.29
N LEU A 77 9.48 5.37 -2.25
CA LEU A 77 8.15 4.95 -2.69
C LEU A 77 7.09 5.50 -1.74
N VAL A 78 5.91 5.79 -2.29
CA VAL A 78 4.72 6.19 -1.53
C VAL A 78 3.66 5.11 -1.74
N ASP A 79 3.38 4.33 -0.70
CA ASP A 79 2.34 3.31 -0.74
C ASP A 79 1.04 3.89 -0.22
N ALA A 80 0.14 4.20 -1.13
CA ALA A 80 -1.11 4.89 -0.83
C ALA A 80 -2.23 3.96 -0.35
N HIS A 81 -1.96 2.66 -0.11
CA HIS A 81 -2.96 1.71 0.34
C HIS A 81 -2.35 0.65 1.25
N VAL A 82 -2.40 0.88 2.57
CA VAL A 82 -1.83 0.00 3.58
C VAL A 82 -2.77 -0.10 4.78
N HIS A 83 -2.97 -1.31 5.33
CA HIS A 83 -3.73 -1.53 6.55
C HIS A 83 -2.79 -1.83 7.72
N LEU A 84 -2.57 -0.84 8.60
CA LEU A 84 -1.75 -1.01 9.80
C LEU A 84 -2.53 -1.53 11.00
N ASN A 85 -3.87 -1.49 10.95
CA ASN A 85 -4.80 -2.17 11.87
C ASN A 85 -4.70 -1.70 13.34
N GLU A 86 -4.05 -0.60 13.61
CA GLU A 86 -3.88 -0.03 14.95
C GLU A 86 -4.63 1.32 15.05
N PRO A 87 -5.34 1.56 16.16
CA PRO A 87 -5.52 0.74 17.36
C PRO A 87 -6.48 -0.45 17.19
N GLY A 88 -6.59 -1.29 18.20
CA GLY A 88 -7.62 -2.31 18.41
C GLY A 88 -7.38 -3.67 17.76
N ARG A 89 -6.59 -3.76 16.67
CA ARG A 89 -6.14 -5.01 16.03
C ARG A 89 -4.64 -5.00 15.78
N THR A 90 -3.87 -4.52 16.75
CA THR A 90 -2.40 -4.44 16.67
C THR A 90 -1.75 -5.82 16.53
N GLU A 91 -2.42 -6.89 16.92
CA GLU A 91 -1.96 -8.27 16.68
C GLU A 91 -1.98 -8.65 15.19
N TRP A 92 -2.77 -7.97 14.35
CA TRP A 92 -2.75 -8.21 12.90
C TRP A 92 -1.56 -7.54 12.23
N GLU A 93 -1.19 -6.32 12.65
CA GLU A 93 0.01 -5.59 12.20
C GLU A 93 0.47 -4.60 13.28
N GLY A 94 0.33 -3.33 13.08
CA GLY A 94 0.73 -2.22 13.91
C GLY A 94 1.64 -1.24 13.19
N PHE A 95 1.70 0.00 13.70
CA PHE A 95 2.54 1.05 13.12
C PHE A 95 4.02 0.66 13.13
N ALA A 96 4.52 0.06 14.22
CA ALA A 96 5.93 -0.29 14.33
C ALA A 96 6.37 -1.31 13.28
N THR A 97 5.66 -2.42 13.13
CA THR A 97 6.04 -3.53 12.24
C THR A 97 5.73 -3.21 10.78
N GLY A 98 4.53 -2.68 10.47
CA GLY A 98 4.17 -2.32 9.11
C GLY A 98 5.07 -1.24 8.52
N THR A 99 5.44 -0.21 9.29
CA THR A 99 6.36 0.83 8.82
C THR A 99 7.82 0.35 8.73
N ARG A 100 8.24 -0.63 9.53
CA ARG A 100 9.53 -1.34 9.34
C ARG A 100 9.52 -2.10 8.03
N ALA A 101 8.46 -2.85 7.76
CA ALA A 101 8.32 -3.59 6.52
C ALA A 101 8.34 -2.65 5.30
N ALA A 102 7.65 -1.52 5.37
CA ALA A 102 7.69 -0.47 4.36
C ALA A 102 9.12 0.03 4.12
N ALA A 103 9.85 0.40 5.19
CA ALA A 103 11.23 0.87 5.11
C ALA A 103 12.15 -0.16 4.45
N SER A 104 11.99 -1.46 4.73
CA SER A 104 12.83 -2.51 4.13
C SER A 104 12.67 -2.64 2.62
N GLY A 105 11.57 -2.12 2.07
CA GLY A 105 11.24 -2.15 0.65
C GLY A 105 11.39 -0.82 -0.09
N GLY A 106 12.06 0.18 0.51
CA GLY A 106 12.24 1.47 -0.15
C GLY A 106 11.04 2.40 -0.05
N VAL A 107 9.98 1.99 0.67
CA VAL A 107 8.79 2.82 0.92
C VAL A 107 9.12 3.79 2.05
N THR A 108 8.96 5.08 1.82
CA THR A 108 9.24 6.15 2.78
C THR A 108 7.98 6.84 3.31
N THR A 109 6.85 6.56 2.66
CA THR A 109 5.55 7.09 3.07
C THR A 109 4.48 6.02 2.83
N VAL A 110 3.67 5.75 3.83
CA VAL A 110 2.48 4.91 3.73
C VAL A 110 1.23 5.70 4.08
N ILE A 111 0.10 5.36 3.47
CA ILE A 111 -1.18 5.94 3.85
C ILE A 111 -2.05 4.82 4.44
N ASP A 112 -2.34 4.95 5.73
CA ASP A 112 -3.09 3.94 6.47
C ASP A 112 -4.59 4.04 6.19
N MET A 113 -5.21 2.91 5.88
CA MET A 113 -6.63 2.77 5.62
C MET A 113 -7.47 2.94 6.89
N PRO A 114 -8.74 3.39 6.76
CA PRO A 114 -9.57 3.72 7.92
C PRO A 114 -10.08 2.51 8.69
N LEU A 115 -10.24 1.35 8.02
CA LEU A 115 -10.86 0.15 8.58
C LEU A 115 -9.83 -0.82 9.12
N ASN A 116 -10.34 -1.85 9.74
CA ASN A 116 -9.72 -2.86 10.58
C ASN A 116 -9.20 -2.33 11.92
N ALA A 117 -8.88 -1.04 12.08
CA ALA A 117 -8.63 -0.46 13.41
C ALA A 117 -9.94 -0.36 14.22
N ILE A 118 -9.86 -0.46 15.54
CA ILE A 118 -10.97 -0.29 16.47
C ILE A 118 -10.60 0.80 17.50
N PRO A 119 -11.27 1.96 17.46
CA PRO A 119 -12.29 2.36 16.49
C PRO A 119 -11.73 2.64 15.09
N PRO A 120 -12.54 2.48 14.02
CA PRO A 120 -12.15 2.88 12.68
C PRO A 120 -12.03 4.41 12.55
N THR A 121 -11.33 4.88 11.51
CA THR A 121 -11.15 6.32 11.26
C THR A 121 -12.38 6.92 10.55
N THR A 122 -13.55 6.80 11.16
CA THR A 122 -14.84 7.29 10.63
C THR A 122 -15.37 8.52 11.36
N THR A 123 -14.68 8.92 12.44
CA THR A 123 -15.00 10.08 13.26
C THR A 123 -13.74 10.83 13.64
N VAL A 124 -13.90 12.11 14.03
CA VAL A 124 -12.80 12.93 14.57
C VAL A 124 -12.18 12.27 15.80
N GLN A 125 -12.99 11.64 16.65
CA GLN A 125 -12.49 10.97 17.86
C GLN A 125 -11.65 9.73 17.49
N GLY A 126 -12.14 8.85 16.62
CA GLY A 126 -11.40 7.69 16.14
C GLY A 126 -10.07 8.09 15.48
N PHE A 127 -10.05 9.20 14.71
CA PHE A 127 -8.81 9.72 14.14
C PHE A 127 -7.81 10.19 15.21
N LYS A 128 -8.26 10.87 16.26
CA LYS A 128 -7.38 11.27 17.38
C LYS A 128 -6.77 10.06 18.08
N GLU A 129 -7.52 9.00 18.27
CA GLU A 129 -7.02 7.75 18.87
C GLU A 129 -5.98 7.09 17.98
N LYS A 130 -6.22 7.02 16.67
CA LYS A 130 -5.25 6.53 15.69
C LYS A 130 -3.96 7.36 15.67
N LEU A 131 -4.06 8.68 15.70
CA LEU A 131 -2.90 9.57 15.78
C LEU A 131 -2.10 9.32 17.08
N ALA A 132 -2.77 9.16 18.21
CA ALA A 132 -2.11 8.84 19.48
C ALA A 132 -1.39 7.49 19.41
N ALA A 133 -2.01 6.48 18.81
CA ALA A 133 -1.40 5.16 18.63
C ALA A 133 -0.14 5.22 17.73
N SER A 134 -0.12 6.05 16.71
CA SER A 134 1.02 6.16 15.78
C SER A 134 2.27 6.81 16.37
N GLN A 135 2.16 7.53 17.49
CA GLN A 135 3.23 8.36 18.04
C GLN A 135 4.45 7.54 18.47
N GLY A 136 5.63 7.92 17.96
CA GLY A 136 6.92 7.35 18.36
C GLY A 136 7.19 5.94 17.86
N GLN A 137 6.32 5.36 17.00
CA GLN A 137 6.45 3.99 16.51
C GLN A 137 6.87 3.89 15.04
N CYS A 138 6.65 4.94 14.25
CA CYS A 138 6.73 4.87 12.80
C CYS A 138 8.18 4.97 12.29
N TRP A 139 8.59 4.04 11.45
CA TRP A 139 9.90 4.04 10.78
C TRP A 139 9.89 4.86 9.49
N VAL A 140 8.72 5.00 8.86
CA VAL A 140 8.48 5.88 7.70
C VAL A 140 7.33 6.83 8.00
N ASP A 141 7.14 7.85 7.16
CA ASP A 141 6.05 8.80 7.36
C ASP A 141 4.70 8.14 7.08
N VAL A 142 3.68 8.51 7.87
CA VAL A 142 2.34 7.92 7.79
C VAL A 142 1.29 9.00 7.58
N GLY A 143 0.58 8.92 6.45
CA GLY A 143 -0.67 9.62 6.24
C GLY A 143 -1.86 8.73 6.58
N PHE A 144 -3.06 9.29 6.59
CA PHE A 144 -4.26 8.58 7.04
C PHE A 144 -5.45 8.85 6.13
N TYR A 145 -6.24 7.83 5.88
CA TYR A 145 -7.56 7.98 5.26
C TYR A 145 -8.68 7.96 6.30
N GLY A 146 -9.76 8.68 5.99
CA GLY A 146 -11.03 8.58 6.68
C GLY A 146 -11.94 7.55 6.02
N GLY A 147 -12.95 7.09 6.74
CA GLY A 147 -13.94 6.14 6.23
C GLY A 147 -15.28 6.82 5.99
N VAL A 148 -15.98 6.34 4.95
CA VAL A 148 -17.41 6.61 4.73
C VAL A 148 -18.18 5.36 5.14
N ILE A 149 -19.09 5.53 6.09
CA ILE A 149 -20.04 4.52 6.56
C ILE A 149 -21.44 5.12 6.62
N PRO A 150 -22.51 4.34 6.69
CA PRO A 150 -23.87 4.89 6.82
C PRO A 150 -23.97 5.91 7.95
N GLY A 151 -24.51 7.08 7.62
CA GLY A 151 -24.84 8.13 8.60
C GLY A 151 -23.70 9.01 9.10
N ASN A 152 -22.43 8.87 8.59
CA ASN A 152 -21.29 9.69 9.10
C ASN A 152 -20.92 10.88 8.21
N ALA A 153 -21.77 11.34 7.31
CA ALA A 153 -21.47 12.42 6.37
C ALA A 153 -21.08 13.75 7.06
N ASP A 154 -21.57 14.00 8.28
CA ASP A 154 -21.23 15.15 9.13
C ASP A 154 -19.78 15.12 9.65
N GLN A 155 -19.16 13.95 9.71
CA GLN A 155 -17.77 13.78 10.15
C GLN A 155 -16.75 14.04 9.04
N LEU A 156 -17.14 13.98 7.76
CA LEU A 156 -16.21 13.99 6.64
C LEU A 156 -15.46 15.33 6.54
N VAL A 157 -16.16 16.46 6.58
CA VAL A 157 -15.52 17.79 6.52
C VAL A 157 -14.60 18.03 7.72
N PRO A 158 -15.02 17.77 8.98
CA PRO A 158 -14.10 17.83 10.13
C PRO A 158 -12.83 16.99 9.96
N LEU A 159 -12.93 15.79 9.40
CA LEU A 159 -11.77 14.93 9.12
C LEU A 159 -10.85 15.52 8.04
N VAL A 160 -11.40 16.13 6.96
CA VAL A 160 -10.59 16.88 5.97
C VAL A 160 -9.80 17.99 6.66
N GLU A 161 -10.44 18.75 7.54
CA GLU A 161 -9.79 19.85 8.29
C GLU A 161 -8.69 19.35 9.25
N MET A 162 -8.77 18.10 9.69
CA MET A 162 -7.72 17.46 10.49
C MET A 162 -6.58 16.86 9.67
N GLY A 163 -6.67 16.87 8.34
CA GLY A 163 -5.59 16.48 7.44
C GLY A 163 -5.65 15.03 6.96
N VAL A 164 -6.80 14.34 7.00
CA VAL A 164 -6.93 13.05 6.31
C VAL A 164 -6.74 13.23 4.81
N ARG A 165 -6.11 12.22 4.18
CA ARG A 165 -5.69 12.31 2.78
C ARG A 165 -6.80 12.03 1.77
N GLY A 166 -7.90 11.41 2.19
CA GLY A 166 -9.05 11.00 1.39
C GLY A 166 -9.98 10.13 2.21
N PHE A 167 -11.02 9.60 1.58
CA PHE A 167 -12.04 8.78 2.25
C PHE A 167 -12.30 7.50 1.46
N LYS A 168 -12.49 6.38 2.17
CA LYS A 168 -12.83 5.08 1.57
C LYS A 168 -14.19 4.60 2.05
N GLY A 169 -15.02 4.08 1.11
CA GLY A 169 -16.27 3.37 1.36
C GLY A 169 -16.29 2.02 0.65
N PHE A 170 -17.19 1.12 1.07
CA PHE A 170 -17.41 -0.20 0.51
C PHE A 170 -18.85 -0.31 0.00
N LEU A 171 -19.05 -0.83 -1.21
CA LEU A 171 -20.36 -1.09 -1.77
C LEU A 171 -20.83 -2.54 -1.53
N ILE A 172 -20.00 -3.31 -0.83
CA ILE A 172 -20.26 -4.68 -0.35
C ILE A 172 -19.75 -4.79 1.08
N GLU A 173 -20.18 -5.79 1.83
CA GLU A 173 -19.70 -6.00 3.20
C GLU A 173 -18.18 -6.08 3.28
N SER A 174 -17.60 -5.29 4.19
CA SER A 174 -16.15 -5.21 4.39
C SER A 174 -15.56 -6.39 5.16
N GLY A 175 -16.42 -7.18 5.80
CA GLY A 175 -16.03 -8.28 6.68
C GLY A 175 -15.79 -7.87 8.14
N VAL A 176 -16.01 -6.60 8.50
CA VAL A 176 -15.93 -6.12 9.89
C VAL A 176 -17.15 -5.27 10.22
N ASP A 177 -17.78 -5.54 11.36
CA ASP A 177 -19.05 -4.92 11.76
C ASP A 177 -18.97 -3.41 11.94
N GLU A 178 -17.82 -2.90 12.38
CA GLU A 178 -17.57 -1.48 12.62
C GLU A 178 -17.39 -0.65 11.32
N PHE A 179 -17.35 -1.32 10.16
CA PHE A 179 -17.20 -0.66 8.87
C PHE A 179 -18.17 -1.25 7.82
N PRO A 180 -19.48 -1.03 7.99
CA PRO A 180 -20.51 -1.58 7.12
C PRO A 180 -20.46 -1.00 5.69
N ALA A 181 -21.08 -1.72 4.75
CA ALA A 181 -21.27 -1.28 3.37
C ALA A 181 -22.14 -0.01 3.31
N ILE A 182 -21.86 0.82 2.29
CA ILE A 182 -22.62 2.05 2.01
C ILE A 182 -23.60 1.85 0.84
N SER A 183 -24.73 2.50 0.94
CA SER A 183 -25.75 2.57 -0.11
C SER A 183 -25.47 3.73 -1.09
N SER A 184 -26.18 3.76 -2.23
CA SER A 184 -26.20 4.90 -3.15
C SER A 184 -26.54 6.22 -2.47
N HIS A 185 -27.43 6.19 -1.48
CA HIS A 185 -27.80 7.35 -0.66
C HIS A 185 -26.62 7.86 0.21
N ASP A 186 -25.83 6.95 0.80
CA ASP A 186 -24.65 7.34 1.58
C ASP A 186 -23.56 7.92 0.67
N ILE A 187 -23.38 7.36 -0.55
CA ILE A 187 -22.46 7.89 -1.57
C ILE A 187 -22.89 9.30 -1.97
N GLU A 188 -24.19 9.52 -2.24
CA GLU A 188 -24.73 10.84 -2.56
C GLU A 188 -24.40 11.86 -1.44
N HIS A 189 -24.65 11.50 -0.19
CA HIS A 189 -24.37 12.36 0.96
C HIS A 189 -22.89 12.67 1.10
N ALA A 190 -22.00 11.66 0.93
CA ALA A 190 -20.57 11.85 0.98
C ALA A 190 -20.09 12.77 -0.16
N MET A 191 -20.55 12.55 -1.40
CA MET A 191 -20.20 13.40 -2.54
C MET A 191 -20.62 14.86 -2.33
N ARG A 192 -21.87 15.10 -1.83
CA ARG A 192 -22.35 16.46 -1.52
C ARG A 192 -21.55 17.12 -0.41
N ALA A 193 -21.19 16.39 0.66
CA ALA A 193 -20.41 16.90 1.78
C ALA A 193 -18.98 17.25 1.35
N LEU A 194 -18.37 16.46 0.46
CA LEU A 194 -17.00 16.63 -0.01
C LEU A 194 -16.87 17.49 -1.28
N ALA A 195 -17.98 17.94 -1.87
CA ALA A 195 -17.97 18.78 -3.07
C ALA A 195 -17.11 20.05 -2.85
N GLY A 196 -16.16 20.29 -3.76
CA GLY A 196 -15.25 21.44 -3.70
C GLY A 196 -14.18 21.36 -2.60
N ARG A 197 -14.04 20.24 -1.92
CA ARG A 197 -12.95 20.00 -0.95
C ARG A 197 -11.74 19.36 -1.65
N PRO A 198 -10.50 19.73 -1.24
CA PRO A 198 -9.28 19.12 -1.79
C PRO A 198 -9.06 17.73 -1.18
N THR A 199 -9.86 16.78 -1.60
CA THR A 199 -9.82 15.39 -1.09
C THR A 199 -10.12 14.39 -2.20
N THR A 200 -9.97 13.10 -1.91
CA THR A 200 -10.30 11.99 -2.81
C THR A 200 -11.34 11.11 -2.14
N LEU A 201 -12.39 10.75 -2.87
CA LEU A 201 -13.37 9.77 -2.43
C LEU A 201 -13.10 8.45 -3.16
N MET A 202 -12.80 7.39 -2.39
CA MET A 202 -12.33 6.11 -2.88
C MET A 202 -13.34 5.00 -2.56
N PHE A 203 -13.38 3.98 -3.42
CA PHE A 203 -14.33 2.90 -3.28
C PHE A 203 -13.67 1.53 -3.45
N HIS A 204 -13.94 0.64 -2.49
CA HIS A 204 -13.92 -0.79 -2.74
C HIS A 204 -15.13 -1.07 -3.65
N ALA A 205 -14.86 -1.17 -4.93
CA ALA A 205 -15.90 -1.21 -5.97
C ALA A 205 -16.24 -2.66 -6.31
N GLU A 206 -16.88 -3.35 -5.40
CA GLU A 206 -17.64 -4.58 -5.64
C GLU A 206 -19.10 -4.33 -5.17
N MET A 207 -20.08 -4.69 -5.97
CA MET A 207 -21.51 -4.60 -5.65
C MET A 207 -22.23 -5.76 -6.31
N ILE A 208 -23.11 -6.41 -5.54
CA ILE A 208 -23.98 -7.46 -6.10
C ILE A 208 -24.97 -6.78 -7.05
N PRO A 209 -25.02 -7.18 -8.34
CA PRO A 209 -25.98 -6.61 -9.26
C PRO A 209 -27.42 -6.78 -8.75
N PRO A 210 -28.29 -5.77 -8.90
CA PRO A 210 -29.68 -5.91 -8.51
C PRO A 210 -30.32 -7.06 -9.28
N ILE A 211 -30.96 -7.96 -8.54
CA ILE A 211 -31.76 -9.04 -9.15
C ILE A 211 -32.98 -8.40 -9.81
N SER A 212 -33.16 -8.65 -11.11
CA SER A 212 -34.27 -8.07 -11.88
C SER A 212 -35.64 -8.24 -11.19
N ASP A 213 -36.37 -7.19 -11.08
CA ASP A 213 -37.77 -6.84 -10.72
C ASP A 213 -38.69 -7.84 -9.97
N SER A 214 -38.30 -9.07 -9.65
CA SER A 214 -39.17 -10.08 -9.07
C SER A 214 -38.87 -10.51 -7.63
N VAL A 215 -37.79 -10.01 -7.00
CA VAL A 215 -37.37 -10.39 -5.64
C VAL A 215 -37.00 -9.13 -4.86
N GLY A 216 -37.74 -8.83 -3.81
CA GLY A 216 -37.53 -7.61 -3.03
C GLY A 216 -36.16 -7.50 -2.36
N ASP A 217 -35.82 -6.28 -1.92
CA ASP A 217 -34.57 -5.85 -1.32
C ASP A 217 -33.98 -6.73 -0.21
N ALA A 218 -34.81 -7.57 0.42
CA ALA A 218 -34.41 -8.48 1.49
C ALA A 218 -33.45 -9.61 1.04
N VAL A 219 -33.40 -9.90 -0.27
CA VAL A 219 -32.51 -10.96 -0.81
C VAL A 219 -31.10 -10.44 -1.11
N GLN A 220 -30.94 -9.13 -1.27
CA GLN A 220 -29.62 -8.51 -1.52
C GLN A 220 -28.72 -8.53 -0.29
N ALA A 221 -29.28 -8.70 0.90
CA ALA A 221 -28.55 -8.77 2.17
C ALA A 221 -28.11 -10.20 2.56
N SER A 222 -28.36 -11.22 1.73
CA SER A 222 -27.97 -12.59 2.03
C SER A 222 -26.50 -12.86 1.69
N GLU A 223 -25.69 -13.17 2.69
CA GLU A 223 -24.36 -13.75 2.52
C GLU A 223 -24.44 -15.26 2.16
N PRO A 224 -23.49 -15.74 1.37
CA PRO A 224 -22.46 -15.08 0.56
C PRO A 224 -23.04 -14.45 -0.70
N PRO A 225 -22.34 -13.47 -1.33
CA PRO A 225 -22.86 -12.76 -2.52
C PRO A 225 -23.36 -13.69 -3.63
N LEU A 226 -22.68 -14.84 -3.82
CA LEU A 226 -23.21 -15.97 -4.57
C LEU A 226 -22.95 -17.22 -3.74
N ALA A 227 -23.94 -18.11 -3.64
CA ALA A 227 -23.75 -19.39 -2.96
C ALA A 227 -22.64 -20.18 -3.68
N PRO A 228 -21.61 -20.66 -2.95
CA PRO A 228 -20.51 -21.39 -3.57
C PRO A 228 -21.03 -22.70 -4.18
N THR A 229 -20.67 -22.96 -5.44
CA THR A 229 -21.03 -24.18 -6.17
C THR A 229 -19.82 -25.03 -6.43
N GLY A 230 -19.17 -25.54 -5.37
CA GLY A 230 -17.94 -26.32 -5.49
C GLY A 230 -17.31 -26.61 -4.14
N GLN A 231 -16.05 -27.05 -4.18
CA GLN A 231 -15.28 -27.26 -2.96
C GLN A 231 -14.84 -25.90 -2.40
N LEU A 232 -15.08 -25.65 -1.12
CA LEU A 232 -14.72 -24.38 -0.47
C LEU A 232 -13.22 -24.15 -0.39
N THR A 233 -12.42 -25.22 -0.56
CA THR A 233 -10.96 -25.15 -0.63
C THR A 233 -10.44 -24.89 -2.04
N ALA A 234 -11.26 -24.97 -3.09
CA ALA A 234 -10.85 -24.69 -4.44
C ALA A 234 -10.88 -23.17 -4.71
N TYR A 235 -9.77 -22.65 -5.25
CA TYR A 235 -9.67 -21.22 -5.56
C TYR A 235 -10.67 -20.81 -6.64
N ASP A 236 -10.94 -21.67 -7.63
CA ASP A 236 -11.92 -21.41 -8.69
C ASP A 236 -13.33 -21.19 -8.11
N THR A 237 -13.72 -21.97 -7.08
CA THR A 237 -15.03 -21.77 -6.39
C THR A 237 -15.10 -20.38 -5.76
N PHE A 238 -14.01 -19.91 -5.15
CA PHE A 238 -13.95 -18.55 -4.59
C PHE A 238 -13.98 -17.48 -5.70
N LEU A 239 -13.24 -17.69 -6.77
CA LEU A 239 -13.18 -16.77 -7.93
C LEU A 239 -14.58 -16.62 -8.57
N ASP A 240 -15.30 -17.72 -8.77
CA ASP A 240 -16.65 -17.74 -9.34
C ASP A 240 -17.67 -17.02 -8.45
N SER A 241 -17.46 -16.99 -7.13
CA SER A 241 -18.34 -16.27 -6.20
C SER A 241 -18.19 -14.74 -6.26
N ARG A 242 -17.14 -14.23 -6.92
CA ARG A 242 -16.84 -12.80 -7.07
C ARG A 242 -16.52 -12.46 -8.54
N PRO A 243 -17.50 -12.62 -9.44
CA PRO A 243 -17.28 -12.41 -10.87
C PRO A 243 -16.99 -10.94 -11.17
N PRO A 244 -16.35 -10.63 -12.34
CA PRO A 244 -16.04 -9.26 -12.76
C PRO A 244 -17.23 -8.31 -12.77
N VAL A 245 -18.44 -8.84 -12.95
CA VAL A 245 -19.67 -8.04 -12.95
C VAL A 245 -19.92 -7.32 -11.62
N PHE A 246 -19.36 -7.80 -10.50
CA PHE A 246 -19.47 -7.07 -9.22
C PHE A 246 -18.67 -5.77 -9.27
N GLU A 247 -17.48 -5.79 -9.89
CA GLU A 247 -16.70 -4.58 -10.05
C GLU A 247 -17.31 -3.62 -11.08
N THR A 248 -17.77 -4.12 -12.24
CA THR A 248 -18.40 -3.25 -13.26
C THR A 248 -19.68 -2.61 -12.75
N CYS A 249 -20.54 -3.37 -12.04
CA CYS A 249 -21.77 -2.85 -11.45
C CYS A 249 -21.49 -1.74 -10.42
N ALA A 250 -20.50 -1.94 -9.52
CA ALA A 250 -20.12 -0.92 -8.56
C ALA A 250 -19.57 0.34 -9.22
N VAL A 251 -18.72 0.18 -10.26
CA VAL A 251 -18.18 1.31 -11.03
C VAL A 251 -19.30 2.09 -11.71
N GLU A 252 -20.27 1.42 -12.35
CA GLU A 252 -21.41 2.07 -12.97
C GLU A 252 -22.27 2.84 -11.97
N GLU A 253 -22.51 2.26 -10.79
CA GLU A 253 -23.24 2.94 -9.71
C GLU A 253 -22.51 4.22 -9.26
N ILE A 254 -21.21 4.15 -8.99
CA ILE A 254 -20.40 5.31 -8.61
C ILE A 254 -20.45 6.39 -9.69
N LEU A 255 -20.34 6.00 -10.96
CA LEU A 255 -20.37 6.93 -12.09
C LEU A 255 -21.73 7.59 -12.28
N SER A 256 -22.83 6.90 -11.97
CA SER A 256 -24.19 7.47 -12.04
C SER A 256 -24.34 8.67 -11.11
N LEU A 257 -23.63 8.68 -9.98
CA LEU A 257 -23.66 9.72 -8.95
C LEU A 257 -22.58 10.79 -9.11
N ALA A 258 -21.59 10.60 -9.99
CA ALA A 258 -20.45 11.50 -10.14
C ALA A 258 -20.84 12.95 -10.49
N HIS A 259 -21.99 13.15 -11.11
CA HIS A 259 -22.55 14.46 -11.45
C HIS A 259 -22.85 15.34 -10.22
N LEU A 260 -22.99 14.77 -9.03
CA LEU A 260 -23.26 15.46 -7.77
C LEU A 260 -22.07 16.26 -7.25
N ALA A 261 -20.85 15.85 -7.62
CA ALA A 261 -19.61 16.52 -7.23
C ALA A 261 -18.57 16.48 -8.37
N PRO A 262 -18.78 17.22 -9.49
CA PRO A 262 -17.97 17.05 -10.72
C PRO A 262 -16.48 17.32 -10.55
N GLN A 263 -16.08 18.12 -9.55
CA GLN A 263 -14.68 18.44 -9.26
C GLN A 263 -14.03 17.49 -8.26
N LEU A 264 -14.83 16.71 -7.52
CA LEU A 264 -14.31 15.77 -6.55
C LEU A 264 -13.53 14.66 -7.28
N HIS A 265 -12.32 14.38 -6.83
CA HIS A 265 -11.55 13.25 -7.35
C HIS A 265 -12.14 11.95 -6.81
N LEU A 266 -12.66 11.12 -7.71
CA LEU A 266 -13.11 9.76 -7.45
C LEU A 266 -12.00 8.78 -7.75
N HIS A 267 -11.89 7.71 -6.97
CA HIS A 267 -10.83 6.74 -7.15
C HIS A 267 -11.32 5.31 -6.86
N ILE A 268 -11.09 4.41 -7.81
CA ILE A 268 -11.36 2.98 -7.63
C ILE A 268 -10.10 2.34 -7.07
N VAL A 269 -10.17 1.84 -5.84
CA VAL A 269 -9.03 1.17 -5.21
C VAL A 269 -8.91 -0.27 -5.71
N HIS A 270 -7.69 -0.84 -5.68
CA HIS A 270 -7.37 -2.25 -5.98
C HIS A 270 -8.18 -2.85 -7.14
N LEU A 271 -8.28 -2.12 -8.27
CA LEU A 271 -8.96 -2.59 -9.47
C LEU A 271 -8.37 -3.92 -9.94
N SER A 272 -9.19 -4.96 -9.98
CA SER A 272 -8.80 -6.30 -10.38
C SER A 272 -9.33 -6.65 -11.79
N ALA A 273 -10.62 -6.36 -12.07
CA ALA A 273 -11.26 -6.74 -13.33
C ALA A 273 -10.95 -5.75 -14.47
N THR A 274 -10.38 -6.26 -15.57
CA THR A 274 -10.07 -5.45 -16.76
C THR A 274 -11.32 -4.93 -17.47
N GLU A 275 -12.47 -5.54 -17.27
CA GLU A 275 -13.78 -5.12 -17.80
C GLU A 275 -14.17 -3.72 -17.33
N CYS A 276 -13.66 -3.25 -16.20
CA CYS A 276 -13.88 -1.88 -15.72
C CYS A 276 -13.10 -0.82 -16.53
N ILE A 277 -11.99 -1.19 -17.17
CA ILE A 277 -11.11 -0.25 -17.88
C ILE A 277 -11.85 0.55 -18.97
N PRO A 278 -12.59 -0.08 -19.91
CA PRO A 278 -13.31 0.68 -20.94
C PRO A 278 -14.39 1.59 -20.34
N ILE A 279 -15.07 1.19 -19.28
CA ILE A 279 -16.09 1.99 -18.58
C ILE A 279 -15.45 3.26 -18.00
N LEU A 280 -14.34 3.11 -17.26
CA LEU A 280 -13.60 4.21 -16.67
C LEU A 280 -12.99 5.15 -17.75
N LYS A 281 -12.46 4.59 -18.84
CA LYS A 281 -11.96 5.39 -19.98
C LYS A 281 -13.07 6.25 -20.60
N GLN A 282 -14.27 5.68 -20.77
CA GLN A 282 -15.41 6.41 -21.30
C GLN A 282 -15.86 7.51 -20.33
N ALA A 283 -15.91 7.22 -19.04
CA ALA A 283 -16.26 8.21 -18.00
C ALA A 283 -15.28 9.40 -18.01
N ARG A 284 -13.97 9.14 -18.10
CA ARG A 284 -12.94 10.21 -18.20
C ARG A 284 -13.10 11.04 -19.47
N LYS A 285 -13.39 10.41 -20.62
CA LYS A 285 -13.69 11.13 -21.88
C LYS A 285 -14.92 12.03 -21.73
N ASN A 286 -15.87 11.64 -20.91
CA ASN A 286 -17.07 12.42 -20.59
C ASN A 286 -16.80 13.49 -19.51
N GLY A 287 -15.55 13.67 -19.06
CA GLY A 287 -15.15 14.71 -18.12
C GLY A 287 -15.27 14.34 -16.63
N VAL A 288 -15.56 13.09 -16.30
CA VAL A 288 -15.58 12.63 -14.89
C VAL A 288 -14.15 12.58 -14.35
N ASN A 289 -13.92 13.21 -13.19
CA ASN A 289 -12.62 13.22 -12.50
C ASN A 289 -12.43 11.90 -11.72
N ILE A 290 -12.12 10.82 -12.44
CA ILE A 290 -11.96 9.49 -11.87
C ILE A 290 -10.65 8.84 -12.31
N THR A 291 -10.03 8.08 -11.38
CA THR A 291 -8.83 7.26 -11.61
C THR A 291 -9.00 5.90 -10.93
N ALA A 292 -8.09 4.98 -11.18
CA ALA A 292 -8.00 3.70 -10.49
C ALA A 292 -6.56 3.42 -10.05
N GLU A 293 -6.42 2.57 -9.05
CA GLU A 293 -5.17 1.89 -8.71
C GLU A 293 -5.32 0.38 -8.94
N THR A 294 -4.20 -0.29 -9.13
CA THR A 294 -4.13 -1.75 -9.05
C THR A 294 -3.05 -2.16 -8.05
N CYS A 295 -2.99 -3.46 -7.72
CA CYS A 295 -2.09 -3.96 -6.69
C CYS A 295 -0.96 -4.81 -7.27
N PHE A 296 0.18 -4.85 -6.56
CA PHE A 296 1.32 -5.69 -6.93
C PHE A 296 0.93 -7.16 -7.08
N HIS A 297 0.00 -7.64 -6.25
CA HIS A 297 -0.41 -9.04 -6.30
C HIS A 297 -1.23 -9.37 -7.56
N TYR A 298 -2.06 -8.48 -8.09
CA TYR A 298 -2.75 -8.71 -9.37
C TYR A 298 -1.78 -8.73 -10.57
N LEU A 299 -0.65 -8.05 -10.45
CA LEU A 299 0.37 -8.00 -11.50
C LEU A 299 1.36 -9.17 -11.43
N GLY A 300 1.53 -9.77 -10.25
CA GLY A 300 2.54 -10.80 -10.02
C GLY A 300 2.00 -12.21 -9.76
N LEU A 301 0.69 -12.35 -9.53
CA LEU A 301 0.00 -13.62 -9.27
C LEU A 301 -1.16 -13.78 -10.24
N ALA A 302 -1.47 -15.01 -10.63
CA ALA A 302 -2.62 -15.35 -11.45
C ALA A 302 -3.39 -16.51 -10.80
N ALA A 303 -4.70 -16.59 -11.05
CA ALA A 303 -5.58 -17.61 -10.45
C ALA A 303 -5.10 -19.04 -10.73
N GLU A 304 -4.57 -19.26 -11.93
CA GLU A 304 -4.04 -20.56 -12.38
C GLU A 304 -2.82 -21.02 -11.57
N ASP A 305 -2.16 -20.13 -10.83
CA ASP A 305 -0.98 -20.44 -10.01
C ASP A 305 -1.34 -20.67 -8.55
N VAL A 306 -2.62 -20.53 -8.17
CA VAL A 306 -3.10 -20.66 -6.79
C VAL A 306 -3.41 -22.12 -6.49
N GLU A 307 -2.70 -22.70 -5.53
CA GLU A 307 -2.97 -24.05 -5.05
C GLU A 307 -4.25 -24.07 -4.21
N ASP A 308 -5.07 -25.11 -4.39
CA ASP A 308 -6.27 -25.31 -3.58
C ASP A 308 -5.91 -25.39 -2.09
N GLY A 309 -6.64 -24.65 -1.28
CA GLY A 309 -6.39 -24.51 0.15
C GLY A 309 -5.32 -23.48 0.52
N ASP A 310 -4.57 -22.91 -0.42
CA ASP A 310 -3.59 -21.84 -0.12
C ASP A 310 -4.28 -20.47 0.05
N THR A 311 -4.96 -20.32 1.15
CA THR A 311 -5.71 -19.11 1.51
C THR A 311 -4.86 -17.86 1.72
N ARG A 312 -3.51 -17.96 1.66
CA ARG A 312 -2.61 -16.79 1.61
C ARG A 312 -2.89 -15.92 0.39
N HIS A 313 -3.44 -16.52 -0.67
CA HIS A 313 -3.82 -15.84 -1.91
C HIS A 313 -5.22 -15.20 -1.88
N LYS A 314 -6.02 -15.44 -0.81
CA LYS A 314 -7.34 -14.82 -0.71
C LYS A 314 -7.23 -13.31 -0.51
N CYS A 315 -7.80 -12.55 -1.45
CA CYS A 315 -8.06 -11.11 -1.35
C CYS A 315 -9.38 -10.78 -2.04
N CYS A 316 -9.93 -9.62 -1.78
CA CYS A 316 -11.16 -9.09 -2.37
C CYS A 316 -10.91 -7.68 -2.89
N PRO A 317 -11.13 -7.43 -4.18
CA PRO A 317 -11.47 -8.39 -5.25
C PRO A 317 -10.43 -9.52 -5.42
N PRO A 318 -10.82 -10.67 -6.03
CA PRO A 318 -9.92 -11.82 -6.14
C PRO A 318 -8.79 -11.62 -7.17
N ILE A 319 -7.71 -12.38 -7.02
CA ILE A 319 -6.70 -12.56 -8.07
C ILE A 319 -7.38 -13.31 -9.21
N ARG A 320 -7.37 -12.70 -10.41
CA ARG A 320 -8.06 -13.24 -11.60
C ARG A 320 -7.10 -14.01 -12.51
N SER A 321 -7.63 -14.48 -13.63
CA SER A 321 -6.87 -15.28 -14.61
C SER A 321 -5.66 -14.54 -15.17
N ARG A 322 -4.73 -15.28 -15.76
CA ARG A 322 -3.54 -14.74 -16.45
C ARG A 322 -3.91 -13.80 -17.59
N ILE A 323 -4.99 -14.09 -18.31
CA ILE A 323 -5.49 -13.21 -19.38
C ILE A 323 -5.89 -11.84 -18.80
N ASN A 324 -6.58 -11.84 -17.66
CA ASN A 324 -6.92 -10.61 -16.97
C ASN A 324 -5.67 -9.86 -16.44
N GLN A 325 -4.71 -10.60 -15.89
CA GLN A 325 -3.41 -10.04 -15.49
C GLN A 325 -2.71 -9.36 -16.67
N ASP A 326 -2.66 -10.00 -17.83
CA ASP A 326 -2.07 -9.43 -19.06
C ASP A 326 -2.78 -8.14 -19.47
N GLY A 327 -4.10 -8.07 -19.38
CA GLY A 327 -4.87 -6.86 -19.64
C GLY A 327 -4.55 -5.70 -18.69
N LEU A 328 -4.31 -5.98 -17.39
CA LEU A 328 -3.82 -4.97 -16.44
C LEU A 328 -2.42 -4.45 -16.85
N TRP A 329 -1.52 -5.34 -17.26
CA TRP A 329 -0.21 -4.95 -17.78
C TRP A 329 -0.30 -4.11 -19.06
N GLU A 330 -1.18 -4.45 -19.97
CA GLU A 330 -1.43 -3.66 -21.19
C GLU A 330 -1.88 -2.25 -20.85
N GLU A 331 -2.80 -2.10 -19.88
CA GLU A 331 -3.26 -0.79 -19.42
C GLU A 331 -2.14 0.04 -18.79
N LEU A 332 -1.27 -0.57 -17.98
CA LEU A 332 -0.14 0.11 -17.34
C LEU A 332 0.95 0.53 -18.33
N CYS A 333 1.15 -0.23 -19.42
CA CYS A 333 2.11 0.06 -20.47
C CYS A 333 1.56 0.99 -21.56
N ALA A 334 0.26 1.34 -21.53
CA ALA A 334 -0.36 2.31 -22.42
C ALA A 334 0.16 3.74 -22.14
N ASP A 335 -0.16 4.68 -23.06
CA ASP A 335 0.17 6.10 -22.82
C ASP A 335 -0.39 6.54 -21.44
N PRO A 336 0.44 7.11 -20.57
CA PRO A 336 -0.01 7.57 -19.25
C PRO A 336 -1.20 8.54 -19.28
N LYS A 337 -1.43 9.24 -20.38
CA LYS A 337 -2.59 10.13 -20.55
C LYS A 337 -3.89 9.35 -20.71
N ASP A 338 -3.83 8.23 -21.42
CA ASP A 338 -4.99 7.40 -21.75
C ASP A 338 -5.29 6.34 -20.69
N SER A 339 -4.28 5.90 -19.94
CA SER A 339 -4.45 4.93 -18.87
C SER A 339 -5.36 5.48 -17.76
N VAL A 340 -6.27 4.66 -17.26
CA VAL A 340 -7.11 4.96 -16.08
C VAL A 340 -6.45 4.51 -14.79
N ILE A 341 -5.56 3.50 -14.84
CA ILE A 341 -4.78 3.05 -13.70
C ILE A 341 -3.59 4.00 -13.53
N LYS A 342 -3.64 4.84 -12.51
CA LYS A 342 -2.64 5.88 -12.28
C LYS A 342 -1.61 5.51 -11.24
N THR A 343 -1.90 4.55 -10.36
CA THR A 343 -1.05 4.18 -9.24
C THR A 343 -1.03 2.66 -9.06
N ILE A 344 0.07 2.15 -8.51
CA ILE A 344 0.22 0.77 -8.08
C ILE A 344 0.58 0.79 -6.59
N VAL A 345 -0.12 -0.02 -5.81
CA VAL A 345 -0.05 -0.04 -4.33
C VAL A 345 0.08 -1.48 -3.83
N SER A 346 0.38 -1.65 -2.53
CA SER A 346 0.47 -2.99 -1.96
C SER A 346 -0.88 -3.58 -1.59
N ASP A 347 -1.81 -2.77 -1.16
CA ASP A 347 -2.98 -3.22 -0.39
C ASP A 347 -2.55 -4.23 0.69
N HIS A 348 -1.53 -3.85 1.45
CA HIS A 348 -1.04 -4.66 2.54
C HIS A 348 -2.13 -4.82 3.59
N SER A 349 -2.71 -6.02 3.64
CA SER A 349 -3.88 -6.34 4.47
C SER A 349 -3.61 -7.59 5.32
N PRO A 350 -2.72 -7.50 6.31
CA PRO A 350 -2.33 -8.63 7.16
C PRO A 350 -3.41 -8.99 8.18
N CYS A 351 -3.40 -10.25 8.59
CA CYS A 351 -4.13 -10.76 9.75
C CYS A 351 -3.25 -11.77 10.51
N THR A 352 -3.73 -12.25 11.66
CA THR A 352 -3.06 -13.35 12.35
C THR A 352 -3.13 -14.64 11.52
N PRO A 353 -2.11 -15.52 11.60
CA PRO A 353 -2.05 -16.74 10.78
C PRO A 353 -3.24 -17.67 10.97
N GLU A 354 -3.84 -17.69 12.15
CA GLU A 354 -5.01 -18.54 12.48
C GLU A 354 -6.22 -18.18 11.60
N LEU A 355 -6.38 -16.90 11.27
CA LEU A 355 -7.47 -16.43 10.41
C LEU A 355 -7.27 -16.81 8.93
N LYS A 356 -6.07 -17.24 8.54
CA LYS A 356 -5.81 -17.76 7.20
C LYS A 356 -6.25 -19.21 7.02
N LEU A 357 -6.53 -19.93 8.08
CA LEU A 357 -7.00 -21.32 8.03
C LEU A 357 -6.14 -22.23 7.13
N LEU A 358 -4.82 -22.05 7.13
CA LEU A 358 -3.92 -22.80 6.27
C LEU A 358 -3.95 -24.30 6.59
N PRO A 359 -3.97 -25.17 5.57
CA PRO A 359 -3.74 -26.60 5.76
C PRO A 359 -2.39 -26.88 6.41
N GLY A 360 -2.27 -27.98 7.17
CA GLY A 360 -1.08 -28.30 7.96
C GLY A 360 0.23 -28.34 7.15
N HIS A 361 0.18 -28.70 5.87
CA HIS A 361 1.36 -28.73 5.00
C HIS A 361 1.85 -27.33 4.57
N LEU A 362 0.98 -26.32 4.62
CA LEU A 362 1.29 -24.91 4.34
C LEU A 362 1.55 -24.08 5.61
N GLN A 363 1.34 -24.66 6.79
CA GLN A 363 1.66 -24.00 8.05
C GLN A 363 3.18 -24.01 8.27
N HIS A 364 3.74 -22.87 8.61
CA HIS A 364 5.14 -22.83 9.03
C HIS A 364 5.36 -23.71 10.26
N ARG A 365 6.22 -24.70 10.15
CA ARG A 365 6.90 -25.21 11.33
C ARG A 365 7.87 -24.11 11.76
N PRO A 366 7.74 -23.55 12.98
CA PRO A 366 8.74 -22.62 13.48
C PRO A 366 10.10 -23.32 13.35
N ALA A 367 11.04 -22.71 12.64
CA ALA A 367 12.41 -23.17 12.67
C ALA A 367 12.80 -23.25 14.14
N VAL A 368 13.18 -24.44 14.59
CA VAL A 368 13.71 -24.63 15.94
C VAL A 368 14.95 -23.75 15.99
N VAL A 369 14.81 -22.57 16.56
CA VAL A 369 15.95 -21.72 16.92
C VAL A 369 16.66 -22.51 18.00
N ALA A 370 17.85 -23.03 17.69
CA ALA A 370 18.71 -23.61 18.67
C ALA A 370 18.91 -22.59 19.78
N ASP A 371 18.46 -22.99 20.95
CA ASP A 371 18.49 -22.22 22.20
C ASP A 371 19.94 -21.79 22.51
N VAL A 372 20.23 -20.51 22.35
CA VAL A 372 21.44 -19.90 22.92
C VAL A 372 20.97 -19.21 24.19
N GLY A 373 21.21 -19.90 25.31
CA GLY A 373 20.72 -19.59 26.63
C GLY A 373 20.94 -18.15 27.10
N GLY A 374 19.86 -17.54 27.56
CA GLY A 374 19.84 -16.36 28.41
C GLY A 374 18.67 -16.47 29.41
N PRO A 375 18.82 -16.00 30.65
CA PRO A 375 17.90 -16.33 31.74
C PRO A 375 16.54 -15.68 31.59
N LEU A 376 15.50 -16.51 31.73
CA LEU A 376 14.09 -16.12 31.87
C LEU A 376 13.87 -15.29 33.14
N MET A 377 13.39 -14.07 32.96
CA MET A 377 12.73 -13.32 34.02
C MET A 377 11.24 -13.64 34.00
N HIS A 378 10.78 -14.35 34.98
CA HIS A 378 9.37 -14.53 35.28
C HIS A 378 8.79 -13.22 35.83
N SER A 379 7.71 -12.72 35.24
CA SER A 379 6.76 -11.89 35.96
C SER A 379 5.38 -12.54 35.90
N ASP A 380 5.02 -13.08 37.04
CA ASP A 380 3.74 -13.67 37.37
C ASP A 380 2.70 -12.55 37.54
N SER A 381 1.57 -12.62 36.84
CA SER A 381 0.31 -12.05 37.31
C SER A 381 -0.83 -12.85 36.68
N GLY A 382 -1.28 -13.84 37.45
CA GLY A 382 -2.41 -14.68 37.15
C GLY A 382 -3.73 -13.91 37.14
N VAL A 383 -4.53 -14.17 36.10
CA VAL A 383 -5.99 -14.21 36.20
C VAL A 383 -6.44 -15.49 35.53
N ASP A 384 -6.80 -16.44 36.37
CA ASP A 384 -7.40 -17.71 35.97
C ASP A 384 -8.86 -17.45 35.59
N VAL A 385 -9.19 -17.60 34.31
CA VAL A 385 -10.58 -17.67 33.82
C VAL A 385 -10.80 -19.08 33.31
N THR A 386 -11.21 -19.94 34.23
CA THR A 386 -11.74 -21.27 33.88
C THR A 386 -12.98 -21.14 33.01
N MET A 387 -12.86 -21.51 31.74
CA MET A 387 -13.97 -21.82 30.85
C MET A 387 -14.32 -23.31 30.98
N PRO A 388 -15.57 -23.69 31.21
CA PRO A 388 -15.98 -25.08 31.28
C PRO A 388 -16.30 -25.61 29.87
N GLY A 389 -15.77 -26.75 29.55
CA GLY A 389 -16.21 -27.54 28.41
C GLY A 389 -15.07 -28.13 27.58
N GLU A 390 -14.85 -29.42 27.79
CA GLU A 390 -14.00 -30.26 26.98
C GLU A 390 -14.30 -30.05 25.48
N ALA A 391 -13.44 -29.31 24.78
CA ALA A 391 -13.41 -29.32 23.33
C ALA A 391 -12.73 -30.63 22.90
N LYS A 392 -13.53 -31.66 22.61
CA LYS A 392 -13.11 -32.76 21.74
C LYS A 392 -12.46 -32.14 20.53
N ALA A 393 -11.28 -32.64 20.15
CA ALA A 393 -10.62 -32.33 18.90
C ALA A 393 -11.66 -32.35 17.76
N LYS A 394 -12.13 -31.17 17.35
CA LYS A 394 -12.84 -31.02 16.10
C LYS A 394 -11.81 -31.30 15.02
N ALA A 395 -12.00 -32.38 14.30
CA ALA A 395 -11.32 -32.66 13.06
C ALA A 395 -11.30 -31.39 12.21
N ASP A 396 -10.23 -31.17 11.49
CA ASP A 396 -9.79 -30.17 10.53
C ASP A 396 -10.90 -29.59 9.58
N THR A 397 -12.03 -29.17 10.14
CA THR A 397 -13.19 -28.65 9.42
C THR A 397 -13.01 -27.17 9.19
N GLY A 398 -12.39 -26.82 8.04
CA GLY A 398 -12.19 -25.44 7.61
C GLY A 398 -10.77 -25.10 7.17
N ALA A 399 -9.82 -26.02 7.30
CA ALA A 399 -8.47 -25.80 6.78
C ALA A 399 -8.49 -25.66 5.25
N GLY A 400 -7.95 -24.54 4.75
CA GLY A 400 -7.94 -24.23 3.32
C GLY A 400 -9.25 -23.67 2.76
N ASP A 401 -10.25 -23.41 3.60
CA ASP A 401 -11.54 -22.85 3.17
C ASP A 401 -11.38 -21.37 2.80
N PHE A 402 -11.51 -21.06 1.51
CA PHE A 402 -11.40 -19.69 0.99
C PHE A 402 -12.55 -18.78 1.43
N PHE A 403 -13.69 -19.31 1.82
CA PHE A 403 -14.84 -18.50 2.27
C PHE A 403 -14.68 -18.12 3.74
N ALA A 404 -14.29 -19.07 4.57
CA ALA A 404 -14.09 -18.86 6.00
C ALA A 404 -12.79 -18.11 6.34
N ALA A 405 -11.73 -18.26 5.54
CA ALA A 405 -10.45 -17.59 5.78
C ALA A 405 -10.57 -16.07 5.61
N TRP A 406 -9.77 -15.31 6.38
CA TRP A 406 -9.68 -13.85 6.21
C TRP A 406 -9.01 -13.48 4.89
N GLY A 407 -9.61 -12.50 4.15
CA GLY A 407 -9.04 -11.92 2.93
C GLY A 407 -7.94 -10.90 3.23
N GLY A 408 -6.95 -10.82 2.34
CA GLY A 408 -5.86 -9.84 2.41
C GLY A 408 -4.48 -10.46 2.25
N ILE A 409 -3.58 -9.72 1.62
CA ILE A 409 -2.22 -10.17 1.30
C ILE A 409 -1.20 -9.27 2.00
N SER A 410 -0.25 -9.88 2.71
CA SER A 410 0.88 -9.17 3.32
C SER A 410 1.99 -8.98 2.28
N SER A 411 2.29 -7.72 1.90
CA SER A 411 3.24 -7.43 0.83
C SER A 411 3.92 -6.06 0.89
N VAL A 412 3.63 -5.20 1.88
CA VAL A 412 4.31 -3.89 2.00
C VAL A 412 5.82 -4.08 2.04
N GLY A 413 6.55 -3.31 1.24
CA GLY A 413 8.00 -3.49 1.06
C GLY A 413 8.41 -4.49 -0.03
N LEU A 414 7.47 -5.22 -0.64
CA LEU A 414 7.79 -6.12 -1.76
C LEU A 414 7.44 -5.55 -3.15
N GLY A 415 6.79 -4.38 -3.22
CA GLY A 415 6.28 -3.85 -4.48
C GLY A 415 7.33 -3.70 -5.58
N LEU A 416 8.47 -3.10 -5.25
CA LEU A 416 9.56 -2.86 -6.21
C LEU A 416 10.16 -4.17 -6.77
N PRO A 417 10.58 -5.16 -5.95
CA PRO A 417 11.05 -6.44 -6.46
C PRO A 417 9.97 -7.23 -7.21
N ILE A 418 8.69 -7.18 -6.81
CA ILE A 418 7.60 -7.84 -7.54
C ILE A 418 7.50 -7.27 -8.95
N LEU A 419 7.34 -5.94 -9.09
CA LEU A 419 7.21 -5.30 -10.40
C LEU A 419 8.43 -5.55 -11.28
N HIS A 420 9.63 -5.37 -10.72
CA HIS A 420 10.88 -5.55 -11.47
C HIS A 420 11.03 -6.98 -11.98
N THR A 421 10.76 -7.98 -11.13
CA THR A 421 10.83 -9.40 -11.48
C THR A 421 9.79 -9.76 -12.55
N THR A 422 8.53 -9.36 -12.33
CA THR A 422 7.42 -9.75 -13.22
C THR A 422 7.54 -9.07 -14.58
N ALA A 423 7.90 -7.78 -14.61
CA ALA A 423 8.11 -7.06 -15.86
C ALA A 423 9.21 -7.70 -16.72
N ARG A 424 10.34 -8.10 -16.11
CA ARG A 424 11.43 -8.78 -16.80
C ARG A 424 11.02 -10.17 -17.31
N ALA A 425 10.41 -10.99 -16.44
CA ALA A 425 9.98 -12.35 -16.80
C ALA A 425 8.93 -12.35 -17.93
N GLY A 426 7.98 -11.41 -17.88
CA GLY A 426 6.92 -11.26 -18.89
C GLY A 426 7.32 -10.40 -20.09
N ASN A 427 8.56 -9.92 -20.18
CA ASN A 427 9.02 -8.97 -21.22
C ASN A 427 8.05 -7.78 -21.39
N LYS A 428 7.54 -7.25 -20.26
CA LYS A 428 6.62 -6.10 -20.25
C LYS A 428 7.40 -4.80 -20.46
N ALA A 429 6.82 -3.86 -21.19
CA ALA A 429 7.46 -2.58 -21.53
C ALA A 429 7.43 -1.55 -20.39
N LEU A 430 7.45 -1.99 -19.14
CA LEU A 430 7.47 -1.12 -17.96
C LEU A 430 8.92 -0.77 -17.59
N SER A 431 9.28 0.50 -17.76
CA SER A 431 10.59 1.02 -17.40
C SER A 431 10.69 1.38 -15.91
N ILE A 432 11.92 1.57 -15.41
CA ILE A 432 12.12 2.07 -14.03
C ILE A 432 11.54 3.47 -13.84
N LEU A 433 11.44 4.28 -14.89
CA LEU A 433 10.79 5.60 -14.84
C LEU A 433 9.28 5.43 -14.63
N ASP A 434 8.66 4.45 -15.28
CA ASP A 434 7.23 4.13 -15.06
C ASP A 434 6.97 3.63 -13.65
N VAL A 435 7.85 2.80 -13.08
CA VAL A 435 7.74 2.36 -11.69
C VAL A 435 7.77 3.56 -10.74
N VAL A 436 8.73 4.48 -10.92
CA VAL A 436 8.79 5.71 -10.10
C VAL A 436 7.55 6.58 -10.31
N ARG A 437 7.09 6.72 -11.55
CA ARG A 437 5.86 7.45 -11.84
C ARG A 437 4.65 6.86 -11.11
N LEU A 438 4.46 5.54 -11.16
CA LEU A 438 3.27 4.84 -10.64
C LEU A 438 3.31 4.61 -9.12
N CYS A 439 4.50 4.44 -8.52
CA CYS A 439 4.65 4.05 -7.11
C CYS A 439 5.26 5.15 -6.22
N SER A 440 5.63 6.31 -6.79
CA SER A 440 6.17 7.44 -6.02
C SER A 440 5.50 8.75 -6.41
N GLN A 441 5.60 9.15 -7.67
CA GLN A 441 5.14 10.46 -8.13
C GLN A 441 3.60 10.55 -8.14
N ALA A 442 2.93 9.61 -8.80
CA ALA A 442 1.48 9.63 -8.93
C ALA A 442 0.78 9.30 -7.60
N THR A 443 1.33 8.38 -6.80
CA THR A 443 0.81 8.11 -5.44
C THR A 443 0.96 9.32 -4.52
N ALA A 444 2.08 10.03 -4.57
CA ALA A 444 2.25 11.29 -3.83
C ALA A 444 1.23 12.35 -4.27
N ALA A 445 0.97 12.46 -5.58
CA ALA A 445 -0.02 13.39 -6.13
C ALA A 445 -1.45 13.02 -5.69
N GLN A 446 -1.82 11.74 -5.76
CA GLN A 446 -3.12 11.23 -5.34
C GLN A 446 -3.46 11.64 -3.91
N VAL A 447 -2.47 11.62 -3.02
CA VAL A 447 -2.65 11.95 -1.61
C VAL A 447 -2.30 13.40 -1.26
N GLY A 448 -2.04 14.25 -2.27
CA GLY A 448 -1.75 15.68 -2.10
C GLY A 448 -0.41 15.97 -1.44
N LEU A 449 0.62 15.17 -1.72
CA LEU A 449 1.96 15.31 -1.14
C LEU A 449 3.07 15.61 -2.17
N SER A 450 2.73 15.94 -3.42
CA SER A 450 3.72 16.24 -4.47
C SER A 450 4.67 17.40 -4.13
N HIS A 451 4.26 18.30 -3.24
CA HIS A 451 5.08 19.43 -2.80
C HIS A 451 6.25 19.01 -1.88
N ARG A 452 6.26 17.77 -1.42
CA ARG A 452 7.31 17.27 -0.52
C ARG A 452 7.76 15.83 -0.78
N LYS A 453 6.97 14.98 -1.45
CA LYS A 453 7.20 13.55 -1.65
C LYS A 453 7.18 13.18 -3.13
N GLY A 454 7.64 11.98 -3.46
CA GLY A 454 7.47 11.36 -4.77
C GLY A 454 8.49 11.75 -5.84
N GLY A 455 9.57 12.47 -5.50
CA GLY A 455 10.57 12.88 -6.47
C GLY A 455 11.96 13.13 -5.87
N LEU A 456 12.99 13.10 -6.72
CA LEU A 456 14.34 13.58 -6.41
C LEU A 456 14.53 14.95 -7.09
N LYS A 457 14.15 16.01 -6.38
CA LYS A 457 14.14 17.40 -6.84
C LYS A 457 14.45 18.33 -5.66
N ALA A 458 15.19 19.40 -5.89
CA ALA A 458 15.50 20.38 -4.83
C ALA A 458 14.20 20.91 -4.18
N GLY A 459 14.22 21.01 -2.85
CA GLY A 459 13.09 21.43 -2.01
C GLY A 459 12.20 20.30 -1.51
N LEU A 460 12.22 19.12 -2.12
CA LEU A 460 11.49 17.96 -1.62
C LEU A 460 12.22 17.32 -0.42
N ASP A 461 11.51 16.47 0.33
CA ASP A 461 12.11 15.63 1.35
C ASP A 461 13.15 14.72 0.72
N ALA A 462 14.29 14.55 1.38
CA ALA A 462 15.34 13.67 0.91
C ALA A 462 15.00 12.20 1.23
N ASP A 463 13.94 11.72 0.61
CA ASP A 463 13.46 10.35 0.68
C ASP A 463 14.04 9.57 -0.48
N VAL A 464 14.92 8.61 -0.20
CA VAL A 464 15.69 7.88 -1.22
C VAL A 464 15.61 6.38 -0.98
N CYS A 465 15.32 5.64 -2.05
CA CYS A 465 15.46 4.19 -2.12
C CYS A 465 16.70 3.85 -2.95
N VAL A 466 17.62 3.08 -2.37
CA VAL A 466 18.79 2.53 -3.08
C VAL A 466 18.45 1.11 -3.52
N PHE A 467 18.38 0.88 -4.81
CA PHE A 467 17.93 -0.38 -5.39
C PHE A 467 19.03 -1.03 -6.24
N ASP A 468 19.35 -2.27 -5.93
CA ASP A 468 20.24 -3.11 -6.73
C ASP A 468 19.36 -3.96 -7.68
N ASP A 469 19.24 -3.53 -8.92
CA ASP A 469 18.32 -4.14 -9.90
C ASP A 469 18.86 -5.46 -10.52
N ALA A 470 20.06 -5.88 -10.15
CA ALA A 470 20.65 -7.13 -10.62
C ALA A 470 20.68 -8.24 -9.56
N GLU A 471 20.51 -7.91 -8.28
CA GLU A 471 20.59 -8.89 -7.20
C GLU A 471 19.42 -9.89 -7.28
N GLU A 472 19.74 -11.20 -7.29
CA GLU A 472 18.76 -12.27 -7.21
C GLU A 472 18.70 -12.82 -5.79
N TRP A 473 17.49 -13.02 -5.29
CA TRP A 473 17.27 -13.50 -3.94
C TRP A 473 15.92 -14.23 -3.83
N THR A 474 15.76 -15.01 -2.76
CA THR A 474 14.50 -15.69 -2.44
C THR A 474 13.96 -15.14 -1.14
N LEU A 475 12.65 -14.85 -1.10
CA LEU A 475 12.00 -14.37 0.12
C LEU A 475 11.84 -15.51 1.11
N GLY A 476 12.62 -15.47 2.17
CA GLY A 476 12.45 -16.32 3.34
C GLY A 476 11.81 -15.58 4.50
N CYS A 477 11.50 -16.30 5.57
CA CYS A 477 10.91 -15.75 6.79
C CYS A 477 11.67 -14.54 7.34
N GLY A 478 13.01 -14.54 7.28
CA GLY A 478 13.87 -13.44 7.75
C GLY A 478 13.75 -12.14 6.94
N GLY A 479 13.24 -12.22 5.71
CA GLY A 479 13.00 -11.06 4.84
C GLY A 479 11.60 -10.46 4.97
N MET A 480 10.72 -11.08 5.73
CA MET A 480 9.38 -10.58 6.04
C MET A 480 9.41 -9.77 7.33
N HIS A 481 9.36 -8.45 7.23
CA HIS A 481 9.52 -7.54 8.36
C HIS A 481 8.18 -7.11 9.00
N TRP A 482 7.04 -7.45 8.39
CA TRP A 482 5.72 -7.30 9.00
C TRP A 482 5.49 -8.30 10.13
N LYS A 483 4.50 -8.06 10.98
CA LYS A 483 4.27 -8.83 12.20
C LYS A 483 4.00 -10.31 11.94
N ASN A 484 3.02 -10.61 11.12
CA ASN A 484 2.57 -11.98 10.84
C ASN A 484 3.20 -12.45 9.52
N ARG A 485 4.26 -13.26 9.61
CA ARG A 485 5.06 -13.71 8.46
C ARG A 485 4.32 -14.77 7.65
N CYS A 486 3.17 -14.40 7.10
CA CYS A 486 2.29 -15.22 6.29
C CYS A 486 1.99 -14.46 4.99
N SER A 487 2.49 -14.97 3.86
CA SER A 487 2.36 -14.29 2.58
C SER A 487 2.48 -15.27 1.42
N PRO A 488 1.73 -15.10 0.31
CA PRO A 488 1.90 -15.92 -0.89
C PRO A 488 3.24 -15.69 -1.59
N TRP A 489 3.99 -14.68 -1.19
CA TRP A 489 5.31 -14.37 -1.74
C TRP A 489 6.45 -15.16 -1.12
N GLU A 490 6.19 -15.89 -0.03
CA GLU A 490 7.19 -16.73 0.60
C GLU A 490 7.72 -17.79 -0.36
N GLY A 491 9.05 -17.99 -0.34
CA GLY A 491 9.74 -18.90 -1.23
C GLY A 491 9.85 -18.43 -2.69
N LYS A 492 9.21 -17.32 -3.07
CA LYS A 492 9.33 -16.76 -4.42
C LYS A 492 10.72 -16.16 -4.62
N ARG A 493 11.26 -16.35 -5.83
CA ARG A 493 12.54 -15.77 -6.28
C ARG A 493 12.30 -14.41 -6.91
N PHE A 494 13.09 -13.43 -6.51
CA PHE A 494 13.05 -12.07 -7.03
C PHE A 494 14.38 -11.67 -7.67
N THR A 495 14.28 -10.83 -8.68
CA THR A 495 15.39 -10.02 -9.21
C THR A 495 15.17 -8.58 -8.79
N GLY A 496 16.22 -7.96 -8.28
CA GLY A 496 16.17 -6.61 -7.71
C GLY A 496 15.89 -6.61 -6.21
N ARG A 497 16.74 -5.87 -5.48
CA ARG A 497 16.64 -5.81 -4.02
C ARG A 497 16.95 -4.41 -3.49
N VAL A 498 16.14 -3.94 -2.54
CA VAL A 498 16.40 -2.70 -1.83
C VAL A 498 17.60 -2.89 -0.90
N ARG A 499 18.59 -2.01 -1.04
CA ARG A 499 19.82 -2.03 -0.25
C ARG A 499 19.75 -1.06 0.92
N GLU A 500 19.20 0.14 0.67
CA GLU A 500 19.07 1.18 1.68
C GLU A 500 17.79 1.97 1.47
N THR A 501 17.26 2.49 2.56
CA THR A 501 16.15 3.44 2.57
C THR A 501 16.51 4.64 3.44
N TRP A 502 16.35 5.82 2.86
CA TRP A 502 16.62 7.09 3.51
C TRP A 502 15.33 7.88 3.63
N LEU A 503 15.02 8.31 4.84
CA LEU A 503 13.86 9.15 5.15
C LEU A 503 14.35 10.53 5.58
N ARG A 504 13.98 11.57 4.82
CA ARG A 504 14.43 12.94 5.08
C ARG A 504 15.94 13.02 5.36
N GLY A 505 16.74 12.37 4.49
CA GLY A 505 18.19 12.36 4.56
C GLY A 505 18.80 11.54 5.69
N ARG A 506 18.00 10.77 6.43
CA ARG A 506 18.45 9.82 7.46
C ARG A 506 18.30 8.40 6.95
N LYS A 507 19.36 7.61 7.00
CA LYS A 507 19.28 6.19 6.68
C LYS A 507 18.47 5.49 7.78
N VAL A 508 17.37 4.84 7.42
CA VAL A 508 16.48 4.10 8.32
C VAL A 508 16.59 2.59 8.14
N TYR A 509 17.02 2.17 6.94
CA TYR A 509 17.22 0.76 6.62
C TYR A 509 18.50 0.59 5.78
N GLU A 510 19.25 -0.46 6.06
CA GLU A 510 20.42 -0.92 5.29
C GLU A 510 20.48 -2.44 5.36
N LEU A 511 20.34 -3.10 4.23
CA LEU A 511 20.33 -4.55 4.15
C LEU A 511 21.62 -5.16 4.74
N GLY A 512 21.45 -6.03 5.74
CA GLY A 512 22.56 -6.71 6.42
C GLY A 512 23.20 -5.91 7.57
N ALA A 513 22.75 -4.68 7.83
CA ALA A 513 23.20 -3.90 8.98
C ALA A 513 22.26 -4.08 10.18
N GLY A 514 22.75 -3.83 11.40
CA GLY A 514 21.96 -3.81 12.63
C GLY A 514 21.06 -5.03 12.83
N GLU A 515 20.03 -4.88 13.68
CA GLU A 515 19.02 -5.91 13.87
C GLU A 515 17.98 -5.82 12.75
N GLY A 516 17.97 -6.82 11.85
CA GLY A 516 17.06 -6.89 10.72
C GLY A 516 17.23 -5.79 9.66
N GLY A 517 18.38 -5.11 9.63
CA GLY A 517 18.66 -4.04 8.68
C GLY A 517 18.27 -2.63 9.16
N PHE A 518 17.67 -2.48 10.34
CA PHE A 518 17.21 -1.18 10.83
C PHE A 518 18.33 -0.43 11.55
N VAL A 519 18.56 0.82 11.12
CA VAL A 519 19.67 1.68 11.55
C VAL A 519 19.15 3.05 12.02
N GLY A 520 20.02 3.91 12.55
CA GLY A 520 19.64 5.28 12.91
C GLY A 520 19.06 5.47 14.32
N GLY A 521 19.10 4.44 15.19
CA GLY A 521 18.79 4.56 16.61
C GLY A 521 17.30 4.57 16.99
N GLY A 522 16.39 4.31 16.05
CA GLY A 522 14.95 4.19 16.32
C GLY A 522 14.05 4.78 15.24
N PRO A 523 12.72 4.69 15.44
CA PRO A 523 11.74 5.22 14.50
C PRO A 523 11.81 6.75 14.39
N VAL A 524 11.79 7.28 13.18
CA VAL A 524 11.89 8.71 12.85
C VAL A 524 10.77 9.20 11.94
N GLY A 525 9.86 8.30 11.56
CA GLY A 525 8.67 8.61 10.77
C GLY A 525 7.70 9.50 11.54
N GLN A 526 6.93 10.28 10.82
CA GLN A 526 6.01 11.29 11.36
C GLN A 526 4.61 11.07 10.80
N ALA A 527 3.60 11.41 11.60
CA ALA A 527 2.23 11.54 11.13
C ALA A 527 2.10 12.74 10.19
N ILE A 528 1.55 12.51 9.00
CA ILE A 528 1.28 13.56 8.00
C ILE A 528 -0.16 14.03 8.18
N ILE A 529 -0.31 15.16 8.87
CA ILE A 529 -1.60 15.77 9.22
C ILE A 529 -1.76 17.19 8.64
N GLU A 530 -0.85 17.60 7.77
CA GLU A 530 -0.98 18.87 7.08
C GLU A 530 -2.24 18.90 6.23
N LYS A 531 -2.93 20.04 6.19
CA LYS A 531 -4.11 20.18 5.34
C LYS A 531 -3.74 19.97 3.88
N ARG A 532 -4.55 19.18 3.18
CA ARG A 532 -4.41 19.02 1.75
C ARG A 532 -4.79 20.33 1.07
N THR A 533 -3.92 20.80 0.17
CA THR A 533 -4.19 21.95 -0.70
C THR A 533 -4.62 21.46 -2.09
N VAL A 534 -5.36 22.30 -2.80
CA VAL A 534 -5.82 22.03 -4.18
C VAL A 534 -4.61 21.97 -5.12
#